data_2b57152cbc7a4aa9a07ffa26a242c9d4
#
_entry.id   2b57152cbc7a4aa9a07ffa26a242c9d4
#
_cell.length_a   1.000
_cell.length_b   1.000
_cell.length_c   1.000
_cell.angle_alpha   90.00
_cell.angle_beta   90.00
_cell.angle_gamma   90.00
#
_symmetry.space_group_name_H-M   'P 1'
#
loop_
_entity.id
_entity.type
_entity.pdbx_description
1 polymer ?
#
loop_
_entity_poly.entity_id
_entity_poly.type
_entity_poly.pdbx_seq_one_letter_code
_entity_poly.pdbx_strand_id
1 'polypeptide(L)'
;MSLRVLVIPEDPTDNGYILKPLVQALMAAAGRPRATVTVLSSPRLNGYDHALRAIKDELPGRYAHYDLWLFMPDADRATPTAMTALEAQMAARGIRLLACPARPEVEIYACFAHRAELGLSWDEARAHHRLKEQVFEPLLARV
;
A
#
# COMPACT_ATOMS: atom_id res chain seq x y z
N MET A 1 -22.97 -1.89 9.41
CA MET A 1 -22.49 -2.07 8.03
C MET A 1 -20.98 -2.26 8.03
N SER A 2 -20.48 -3.14 7.19
CA SER A 2 -19.05 -3.33 7.10
C SER A 2 -18.41 -2.26 6.21
N LEU A 3 -17.27 -1.76 6.65
CA LEU A 3 -16.47 -0.80 5.90
C LEU A 3 -15.82 -1.48 4.70
N ARG A 4 -15.91 -0.88 3.53
CA ARG A 4 -15.26 -1.37 2.32
C ARG A 4 -14.01 -0.56 2.04
N VAL A 5 -12.87 -1.24 2.01
CA VAL A 5 -11.55 -0.63 1.83
C VAL A 5 -10.95 -1.10 0.51
N LEU A 6 -10.58 -0.14 -0.34
CA LEU A 6 -9.84 -0.41 -1.57
C LEU A 6 -8.37 -0.10 -1.33
N VAL A 7 -7.52 -1.09 -1.49
CA VAL A 7 -6.07 -0.92 -1.40
C VAL A 7 -5.51 -0.76 -2.80
N ILE A 8 -4.78 0.31 -3.04
CA ILE A 8 -4.21 0.65 -4.34
C ILE A 8 -2.70 0.54 -4.23
N PRO A 9 -2.10 -0.57 -4.69
CA PRO A 9 -0.65 -0.72 -4.70
C PRO A 9 -0.05 -0.04 -5.93
N GLU A 10 1.25 0.18 -5.90
CA GLU A 10 1.99 0.67 -7.07
C GLU A 10 2.18 -0.45 -8.10
N ASP A 11 2.46 -1.65 -7.61
CA ASP A 11 2.59 -2.87 -8.43
C ASP A 11 1.78 -3.99 -7.76
N PRO A 12 0.67 -4.43 -8.36
CA PRO A 12 -0.19 -5.42 -7.73
C PRO A 12 0.35 -6.85 -7.77
N THR A 13 1.33 -7.14 -8.62
CA THR A 13 1.81 -8.51 -8.83
C THR A 13 2.41 -9.11 -7.56
N ASP A 14 3.32 -8.39 -6.92
CA ASP A 14 4.00 -8.86 -5.71
C ASP A 14 3.36 -8.32 -4.44
N ASN A 15 2.90 -7.07 -4.48
CA ASN A 15 2.45 -6.36 -3.29
C ASN A 15 1.11 -6.85 -2.74
N GLY A 16 0.27 -7.45 -3.58
CA GLY A 16 -1.03 -7.97 -3.15
C GLY A 16 -0.94 -9.00 -2.05
N TYR A 17 0.10 -9.81 -2.05
CA TYR A 17 0.31 -10.85 -1.02
C TYR A 17 0.66 -10.26 0.34
N ILE A 18 1.25 -9.07 0.37
CA ILE A 18 1.66 -8.39 1.59
C ILE A 18 0.54 -7.49 2.09
N LEU A 19 -0.05 -6.72 1.19
CA LEU A 19 -0.93 -5.61 1.56
C LEU A 19 -2.28 -6.06 2.10
N LYS A 20 -2.87 -7.11 1.53
CA LYS A 20 -4.20 -7.53 1.98
C LYS A 20 -4.20 -7.98 3.46
N PRO A 21 -3.36 -8.93 3.89
CA PRO A 21 -3.33 -9.31 5.30
C PRO A 21 -2.87 -8.17 6.20
N LEU A 22 -1.96 -7.31 5.74
CA LEU A 22 -1.52 -6.15 6.52
C LEU A 22 -2.70 -5.20 6.79
N VAL A 23 -3.44 -4.83 5.75
CA VAL A 23 -4.56 -3.90 5.90
C VAL A 23 -5.70 -4.52 6.70
N GLN A 24 -5.96 -5.81 6.52
CA GLN A 24 -6.93 -6.52 7.36
C GLN A 24 -6.57 -6.44 8.84
N ALA A 25 -5.30 -6.64 9.17
CA ALA A 25 -4.81 -6.52 10.55
C ALA A 25 -4.90 -5.08 11.07
N LEU A 26 -4.57 -4.10 10.25
CA LEU A 26 -4.69 -2.68 10.62
C LEU A 26 -6.14 -2.30 10.89
N MET A 27 -7.08 -2.74 10.05
CA MET A 27 -8.50 -2.45 10.24
C MET A 27 -9.04 -3.11 11.50
N ALA A 28 -8.63 -4.34 11.81
CA ALA A 28 -9.01 -5.02 13.05
C ALA A 28 -8.48 -4.24 14.27
N ALA A 29 -7.22 -3.81 14.23
CA ALA A 29 -6.62 -3.02 15.31
C ALA A 29 -7.31 -1.67 15.49
N ALA A 30 -7.86 -1.11 14.41
CA ALA A 30 -8.61 0.15 14.44
C ALA A 30 -10.08 -0.03 14.87
N GLY A 31 -10.47 -1.22 15.31
CA GLY A 31 -11.83 -1.50 15.74
C GLY A 31 -12.78 -1.88 14.60
N ARG A 32 -12.26 -2.24 13.44
CA ARG A 32 -13.05 -2.62 12.26
C ARG A 32 -12.70 -4.02 11.76
N PRO A 33 -12.86 -5.07 12.60
CA PRO A 33 -12.44 -6.44 12.21
C PRO A 33 -13.27 -7.03 11.06
N ARG A 34 -14.43 -6.46 10.76
CA ARG A 34 -15.30 -6.93 9.67
C ARG A 34 -15.13 -6.12 8.39
N ALA A 35 -14.15 -5.24 8.33
CA ALA A 35 -13.87 -4.48 7.11
C ALA A 35 -13.54 -5.43 5.95
N THR A 36 -14.12 -5.14 4.79
CA THR A 36 -13.81 -5.87 3.56
C THR A 36 -12.65 -5.17 2.88
N VAL A 37 -11.55 -5.89 2.70
CA VAL A 37 -10.33 -5.34 2.09
C VAL A 37 -10.16 -5.94 0.70
N THR A 38 -10.14 -5.09 -0.31
CA THR A 38 -9.92 -5.47 -1.70
C THR A 38 -8.65 -4.80 -2.20
N VAL A 39 -7.70 -5.60 -2.67
CA VAL A 39 -6.51 -5.06 -3.34
C VAL A 39 -6.85 -4.91 -4.82
N LEU A 40 -6.61 -3.71 -5.36
CA LEU A 40 -6.94 -3.41 -6.75
C LEU A 40 -6.20 -4.36 -7.69
N SER A 41 -6.93 -5.03 -8.57
CA SER A 41 -6.38 -5.92 -9.59
C SER A 41 -6.81 -5.54 -11.01
N SER A 42 -7.85 -4.73 -11.14
CA SER A 42 -8.35 -4.25 -12.42
C SER A 42 -8.78 -2.78 -12.32
N PRO A 43 -8.15 -1.87 -13.06
CA PRO A 43 -7.06 -2.11 -14.00
C PRO A 43 -5.76 -2.54 -13.31
N ARG A 44 -4.94 -3.29 -14.03
CA ARG A 44 -3.63 -3.65 -13.53
C ARG A 44 -2.71 -2.44 -13.61
N LEU A 45 -2.21 -2.00 -12.47
CA LEU A 45 -1.32 -0.86 -12.41
C LEU A 45 0.11 -1.25 -12.77
N ASN A 46 0.85 -0.31 -13.30
CA ASN A 46 2.23 -0.49 -13.70
C ASN A 46 3.04 0.75 -13.34
N GLY A 47 3.43 0.81 -12.07
CA GLY A 47 4.26 1.88 -11.55
C GLY A 47 3.47 3.08 -11.02
N TYR A 48 4.22 3.99 -10.43
CA TYR A 48 3.69 5.14 -9.69
C TYR A 48 2.86 6.08 -10.56
N ASP A 49 3.37 6.46 -11.73
CA ASP A 49 2.65 7.40 -12.60
C ASP A 49 1.34 6.82 -13.12
N HIS A 50 1.34 5.53 -13.47
CA HIS A 50 0.12 4.85 -13.88
C HIS A 50 -0.90 4.81 -12.73
N ALA A 51 -0.43 4.52 -11.51
CA ALA A 51 -1.30 4.51 -10.33
C ALA A 51 -1.94 5.88 -10.09
N LEU A 52 -1.18 6.97 -10.18
CA LEU A 52 -1.72 8.32 -10.02
C LEU A 52 -2.79 8.64 -11.06
N ARG A 53 -2.54 8.31 -12.33
CA ARG A 53 -3.52 8.55 -13.40
C ARG A 53 -4.79 7.73 -13.17
N ALA A 54 -4.65 6.48 -12.80
CA ALA A 54 -5.79 5.61 -12.52
C ALA A 54 -6.64 6.16 -11.37
N ILE A 55 -6.01 6.58 -10.27
CA ILE A 55 -6.70 7.17 -9.13
C ILE A 55 -7.54 8.37 -9.54
N LYS A 56 -7.02 9.21 -10.42
CA LYS A 56 -7.71 10.44 -10.85
C LYS A 56 -8.75 10.19 -11.94
N ASP A 57 -8.46 9.33 -12.90
CA ASP A 57 -9.21 9.24 -14.15
C ASP A 57 -10.07 7.98 -14.31
N GLU A 58 -9.64 6.84 -13.79
CA GLU A 58 -10.32 5.57 -14.02
C GLU A 58 -11.08 5.04 -12.79
N LEU A 59 -10.44 5.06 -11.63
CA LEU A 59 -10.99 4.42 -10.44
C LEU A 59 -12.24 5.11 -9.91
N PRO A 60 -12.40 6.45 -10.00
CA PRO A 60 -13.63 7.08 -9.52
C PRO A 60 -14.91 6.56 -10.21
N GLY A 61 -14.80 6.18 -11.47
CA GLY A 61 -15.94 5.62 -12.22
C GLY A 61 -16.31 4.19 -11.81
N ARG A 62 -15.40 3.47 -11.16
CA ARG A 62 -15.58 2.05 -10.85
C ARG A 62 -15.65 1.74 -9.36
N TYR A 63 -14.96 2.52 -8.52
CA TYR A 63 -14.75 2.21 -7.11
C TYR A 63 -15.21 3.32 -6.16
N ALA A 64 -16.00 4.28 -6.63
CA ALA A 64 -16.49 5.38 -5.79
C ALA A 64 -17.35 4.90 -4.62
N HIS A 65 -17.91 3.69 -4.71
CA HIS A 65 -18.74 3.11 -3.65
C HIS A 65 -17.94 2.53 -2.48
N TYR A 66 -16.61 2.47 -2.60
CA TYR A 66 -15.77 2.07 -1.46
C TYR A 66 -15.69 3.21 -0.45
N ASP A 67 -15.67 2.85 0.83
CA ASP A 67 -15.69 3.82 1.91
C ASP A 67 -14.35 4.48 2.16
N LEU A 68 -13.27 3.77 1.86
CA LEU A 68 -11.91 4.23 2.07
C LEU A 68 -11.00 3.67 0.96
N TRP A 69 -10.18 4.55 0.40
CA TRP A 69 -9.12 4.15 -0.52
C TRP A 69 -7.78 4.32 0.20
N LEU A 70 -6.97 3.27 0.23
CA LEU A 70 -5.60 3.32 0.77
C LEU A 70 -4.62 3.22 -0.39
N PHE A 71 -3.93 4.30 -0.69
CA PHE A 71 -2.86 4.29 -1.69
C PHE A 71 -1.54 3.98 -0.98
N MET A 72 -0.92 2.88 -1.34
CA MET A 72 0.26 2.33 -0.66
C MET A 72 1.42 2.16 -1.65
N PRO A 73 1.99 3.27 -2.15
CA PRO A 73 3.14 3.22 -3.05
C PRO A 73 4.44 3.05 -2.28
N ASP A 74 5.52 2.76 -3.01
CA ASP A 74 6.86 2.92 -2.45
C ASP A 74 7.16 4.41 -2.28
N ALA A 75 7.96 4.76 -1.27
CA ALA A 75 8.16 6.15 -0.89
C ALA A 75 9.16 6.92 -1.77
N ASP A 76 9.81 6.24 -2.71
CA ASP A 76 10.84 6.85 -3.56
C ASP A 76 10.34 8.05 -4.38
N ARG A 77 9.09 8.03 -4.84
CA ARG A 77 8.47 9.13 -5.60
C ARG A 77 7.30 9.78 -4.88
N ALA A 78 6.73 9.11 -3.89
CA ALA A 78 5.55 9.57 -3.17
C ALA A 78 5.95 10.53 -2.04
N THR A 79 6.25 11.78 -2.39
CA THR A 79 6.64 12.80 -1.41
C THR A 79 5.46 13.18 -0.51
N PRO A 80 5.70 13.63 0.74
CA PRO A 80 4.62 14.10 1.61
C PRO A 80 3.75 15.19 0.98
N THR A 81 4.37 16.15 0.30
CA THR A 81 3.64 17.24 -0.36
C THR A 81 2.72 16.70 -1.47
N ALA A 82 3.24 15.81 -2.32
CA ALA A 82 2.45 15.21 -3.40
C ALA A 82 1.30 14.38 -2.87
N MET A 83 1.52 13.62 -1.80
CA MET A 83 0.49 12.77 -1.19
C MET A 83 -0.59 13.59 -0.52
N THR A 84 -0.23 14.65 0.21
CA THR A 84 -1.21 15.56 0.81
C THR A 84 -2.07 16.23 -0.26
N ALA A 85 -1.46 16.65 -1.38
CA ALA A 85 -2.20 17.23 -2.49
C ALA A 85 -3.17 16.23 -3.12
N LEU A 86 -2.75 14.98 -3.29
CA LEU A 86 -3.61 13.93 -3.83
C LEU A 86 -4.81 13.66 -2.91
N GLU A 87 -4.58 13.55 -1.62
CA GLU A 87 -5.64 13.36 -0.64
C GLU A 87 -6.67 14.49 -0.71
N ALA A 88 -6.21 15.73 -0.79
CA ALA A 88 -7.10 16.89 -0.89
C ALA A 88 -7.90 16.91 -2.21
N GLN A 89 -7.25 16.59 -3.33
CA GLN A 89 -7.92 16.52 -4.63
C GLN A 89 -9.04 15.48 -4.64
N MET A 90 -8.79 14.32 -4.04
CA MET A 90 -9.80 13.25 -3.99
C MET A 90 -10.92 13.58 -3.02
N ALA A 91 -10.59 14.21 -1.89
CA ALA A 91 -11.60 14.65 -0.92
C ALA A 91 -12.57 15.67 -1.54
N ALA A 92 -12.08 16.57 -2.37
CA ALA A 92 -12.92 17.53 -3.09
C ALA A 92 -13.91 16.85 -4.04
N ARG A 93 -13.64 15.60 -4.43
CA ARG A 93 -14.50 14.78 -5.29
C ARG A 93 -15.37 13.80 -4.48
N GLY A 94 -15.36 13.89 -3.16
CA GLY A 94 -16.12 13.01 -2.28
C GLY A 94 -15.50 11.65 -2.05
N ILE A 95 -14.22 11.49 -2.36
CA ILE A 95 -13.50 10.23 -2.19
C ILE A 95 -12.50 10.36 -1.04
N ARG A 96 -12.65 9.51 -0.03
CA ARG A 96 -11.73 9.47 1.10
C ARG A 96 -10.53 8.61 0.73
N LEU A 97 -9.42 9.25 0.43
CA LEU A 97 -8.17 8.59 0.13
C LEU A 97 -7.13 8.94 1.19
N LEU A 98 -6.46 7.91 1.70
CA LEU A 98 -5.29 8.07 2.57
C LEU A 98 -4.07 7.51 1.83
N ALA A 99 -3.02 8.30 1.76
CA ALA A 99 -1.76 7.86 1.18
C ALA A 99 -0.82 7.37 2.28
N CYS A 100 -0.35 6.14 2.13
CA CYS A 100 0.51 5.47 3.10
C CYS A 100 1.79 4.96 2.40
N PRO A 101 2.72 5.85 2.02
CA PRO A 101 3.94 5.41 1.34
C PRO A 101 4.82 4.55 2.25
N ALA A 102 5.38 3.48 1.71
CA ALA A 102 6.27 2.58 2.42
C ALA A 102 7.73 2.97 2.21
N ARG A 103 8.52 3.01 3.27
CA ARG A 103 9.95 3.36 3.21
C ARG A 103 10.81 2.17 3.59
N PRO A 104 11.73 1.73 2.71
CA PRO A 104 11.96 2.24 1.35
C PRO A 104 10.92 1.73 0.34
N GLU A 105 10.36 0.56 0.58
CA GLU A 105 9.45 -0.14 -0.32
C GLU A 105 8.40 -0.90 0.50
N VAL A 106 7.34 -1.35 -0.17
CA VAL A 106 6.24 -2.10 0.48
C VAL A 106 6.74 -3.37 1.18
N GLU A 107 7.76 -4.01 0.65
CA GLU A 107 8.36 -5.23 1.20
C GLU A 107 8.89 -5.05 2.63
N ILE A 108 9.09 -3.79 3.09
CA ILE A 108 9.51 -3.49 4.46
C ILE A 108 8.54 -4.09 5.51
N TYR A 109 7.27 -4.18 5.19
CA TYR A 109 6.28 -4.70 6.14
C TYR A 109 6.52 -6.18 6.45
N ALA A 110 6.85 -6.99 5.43
CA ALA A 110 7.20 -8.38 5.63
C ALA A 110 8.54 -8.53 6.34
N CYS A 111 9.51 -7.68 5.99
CA CYS A 111 10.82 -7.68 6.64
C CYS A 111 10.72 -7.33 8.12
N PHE A 112 9.83 -6.41 8.49
CA PHE A 112 9.61 -6.07 9.90
C PHE A 112 9.10 -7.26 10.70
N ALA A 113 8.17 -8.03 10.14
CA ALA A 113 7.63 -9.22 10.81
C ALA A 113 8.71 -10.30 11.06
N HIS A 114 9.73 -10.35 10.21
CA HIS A 114 10.83 -11.33 10.30
C HIS A 114 12.16 -10.70 10.69
N ARG A 115 12.16 -9.53 11.34
CA ARG A 115 13.38 -8.77 11.63
C ARG A 115 14.40 -9.52 12.47
N ALA A 116 13.94 -10.37 13.38
CA ALA A 116 14.84 -11.17 14.22
C ALA A 116 15.61 -12.20 13.39
N GLU A 117 14.95 -12.82 12.42
CA GLU A 117 15.56 -13.80 11.50
C GLU A 117 16.57 -13.16 10.55
N LEU A 118 16.28 -11.92 10.14
CA LEU A 118 17.12 -11.18 9.21
C LEU A 118 18.34 -10.55 9.87
N GLY A 119 18.30 -10.37 11.19
CA GLY A 119 19.38 -9.68 11.91
C GLY A 119 19.46 -8.19 11.60
N LEU A 120 18.38 -7.58 11.11
CA LEU A 120 18.32 -6.17 10.78
C LEU A 120 17.54 -5.40 11.84
N SER A 121 18.03 -4.22 12.21
CA SER A 121 17.23 -3.28 12.99
C SER A 121 16.17 -2.63 12.07
N TRP A 122 15.15 -2.04 12.70
CA TRP A 122 14.13 -1.31 11.94
C TRP A 122 14.73 -0.16 11.13
N ASP A 123 15.69 0.56 11.71
CA ASP A 123 16.35 1.67 11.02
C ASP A 123 17.20 1.19 9.84
N GLU A 124 17.93 0.08 10.01
CA GLU A 124 18.69 -0.51 8.91
C GLU A 124 17.78 -0.95 7.76
N ALA A 125 16.67 -1.61 8.06
CA ALA A 125 15.72 -2.05 7.04
C ALA A 125 15.15 -0.86 6.27
N ARG A 126 14.76 0.21 6.97
CA ARG A 126 14.20 1.41 6.33
C ARG A 126 15.21 2.16 5.47
N ALA A 127 16.49 2.04 5.76
CA ALA A 127 17.57 2.70 5.02
C ALA A 127 18.12 1.84 3.89
N HIS A 128 17.68 0.60 3.74
CA HIS A 128 18.24 -0.33 2.77
C HIS A 128 17.82 0.02 1.34
N HIS A 129 18.79 0.31 0.47
CA HIS A 129 18.51 0.76 -0.90
C HIS A 129 17.90 -0.31 -1.81
N ARG A 130 18.19 -1.58 -1.54
CA ARG A 130 17.73 -2.69 -2.37
C ARG A 130 17.07 -3.75 -1.51
N LEU A 131 16.13 -3.31 -0.67
CA LEU A 131 15.45 -4.18 0.28
C LEU A 131 14.77 -5.36 -0.39
N LYS A 132 14.06 -5.13 -1.49
CA LYS A 132 13.33 -6.17 -2.21
C LYS A 132 14.27 -7.26 -2.68
N GLU A 133 15.33 -6.92 -3.38
CA GLU A 133 16.23 -7.88 -4.02
C GLU A 133 17.17 -8.54 -3.04
N GLN A 134 17.68 -7.80 -2.06
CA GLN A 134 18.74 -8.28 -1.18
C GLN A 134 18.26 -8.83 0.15
N VAL A 135 17.06 -8.45 0.58
CA VAL A 135 16.51 -8.87 1.86
C VAL A 135 15.21 -9.66 1.69
N PHE A 136 14.23 -9.09 1.00
CA PHE A 136 12.89 -9.67 0.90
C PHE A 136 12.85 -10.93 0.04
N GLU A 137 13.42 -10.90 -1.17
CA GLU A 137 13.42 -12.07 -2.05
C GLU A 137 14.19 -13.25 -1.44
N PRO A 138 15.38 -13.05 -0.83
CA PRO A 138 16.04 -14.14 -0.11
C PRO A 138 15.21 -14.68 1.07
N LEU A 139 14.47 -13.81 1.77
CA LEU A 139 13.58 -14.24 2.85
C LEU A 139 12.48 -15.15 2.32
N LEU A 140 11.84 -14.78 1.21
CA LEU A 140 10.80 -15.60 0.58
C LEU A 140 11.31 -17.00 0.22
N ALA A 141 12.54 -17.10 -0.25
CA ALA A 141 13.14 -18.37 -0.63
C ALA A 141 13.32 -19.33 0.57
N ARG A 142 13.30 -18.81 1.80
CA ARG A 142 13.46 -19.61 3.02
C ARG A 142 12.14 -20.02 3.67
N VAL A 143 11.05 -19.47 3.17
CA VAL A 143 9.70 -19.73 3.73
C VAL A 143 8.93 -20.83 2.94
#